data_62c3cd2991d2021d0ad4b84b53aa2d0b
#
_entry.id   62c3cd2991d2021d0ad4b84b53aa2d0b
#
_cell.length_a   1.000
_cell.length_b   1.000
_cell.length_c   1.000
_cell.angle_alpha   90.00
_cell.angle_beta   90.00
_cell.angle_gamma   90.00
#
_symmetry.space_group_name_H-M   'P 1'
#
loop_
_entity.id
_entity.type
_entity.pdbx_description
1 polymer ?
#
loop_
_entity_poly.entity_id
_entity_poly.type
_entity_poly.pdbx_seq_one_letter_code
_entity_poly.pdbx_strand_id
1 'polypeptide(L)'
;MRPALFLCALLMPVALLGGCRQQGDWQHLEGVALDTGYHITLNGDLQAAERDLLMAAIQGELASLETESETLRGLLLAGWPTRDAAQLPFLASLLEALRGAEQARAVDRLDAVLAEFGIDHAMVELGGVVRTRGQAGRRPWRLALDRSGLDDAPAPPLRLRDAALVTREQPGDAVMPDGGGERLLAVSVVADTAEQADRRARELLLAGPSAADMEQAIRLVVLRPQGIDIQYGTALEPLLER
;
A
#
# COMPACT_ATOMS: atom_id res chain seq x y z
N MET A 1 -74.80 -4.50 -45.56
CA MET A 1 -74.38 -4.37 -44.14
C MET A 1 -73.08 -5.09 -44.03
N ARG A 2 -71.95 -4.34 -43.88
CA ARG A 2 -70.57 -4.85 -43.75
C ARG A 2 -70.14 -4.72 -42.33
N PRO A 3 -69.58 -5.75 -41.65
CA PRO A 3 -68.91 -5.56 -40.39
C PRO A 3 -67.42 -5.23 -40.63
N ALA A 4 -66.99 -4.22 -39.94
CA ALA A 4 -65.61 -3.75 -39.91
C ALA A 4 -64.74 -4.68 -39.06
N LEU A 5 -63.61 -5.15 -39.63
CA LEU A 5 -62.55 -5.87 -38.92
C LEU A 5 -61.68 -4.84 -38.15
N PHE A 6 -61.72 -4.92 -36.84
CA PHE A 6 -60.80 -4.22 -35.98
C PHE A 6 -59.46 -5.06 -35.86
N LEU A 7 -58.42 -4.56 -36.50
CA LEU A 7 -57.06 -5.11 -36.39
C LEU A 7 -56.43 -4.50 -35.14
N CYS A 8 -56.42 -5.27 -34.04
CA CYS A 8 -55.69 -4.91 -32.81
C CYS A 8 -54.20 -5.18 -33.04
N ALA A 9 -53.46 -4.10 -33.31
CA ALA A 9 -51.98 -4.16 -33.33
C ALA A 9 -51.45 -4.30 -31.89
N LEU A 10 -50.95 -5.49 -31.57
CA LEU A 10 -50.33 -5.82 -30.31
C LEU A 10 -48.92 -5.21 -30.30
N LEU A 11 -48.74 -4.00 -29.76
CA LEU A 11 -47.48 -3.37 -29.44
C LEU A 11 -46.85 -4.10 -28.26
N MET A 12 -45.93 -5.01 -28.56
CA MET A 12 -45.03 -5.61 -27.54
C MET A 12 -44.06 -4.52 -27.07
N PRO A 13 -44.01 -4.16 -25.76
CA PRO A 13 -42.94 -3.35 -25.25
C PRO A 13 -41.67 -4.22 -25.21
N VAL A 14 -40.70 -3.91 -26.07
CA VAL A 14 -39.31 -4.39 -25.90
C VAL A 14 -38.83 -3.82 -24.58
N ALA A 15 -38.92 -4.61 -23.53
CA ALA A 15 -38.24 -4.34 -22.27
C ALA A 15 -36.75 -4.31 -22.56
N LEU A 16 -36.20 -3.12 -22.64
CA LEU A 16 -34.79 -2.88 -22.52
C LEU A 16 -34.37 -3.41 -21.15
N LEU A 17 -33.95 -4.67 -21.12
CA LEU A 17 -33.16 -5.22 -20.04
C LEU A 17 -31.82 -4.46 -20.04
N GLY A 18 -31.87 -3.23 -19.54
CA GLY A 18 -30.68 -2.55 -19.06
C GLY A 18 -30.11 -3.43 -17.95
N GLY A 19 -29.19 -4.29 -18.33
CA GLY A 19 -28.41 -5.05 -17.35
C GLY A 19 -27.81 -4.04 -16.40
N CYS A 20 -28.34 -3.96 -15.17
CA CYS A 20 -27.57 -3.48 -14.06
C CYS A 20 -26.28 -4.32 -14.08
N ARG A 21 -25.18 -3.76 -14.56
CA ARG A 21 -23.86 -4.31 -14.28
C ARG A 21 -23.79 -4.34 -12.77
N GLN A 22 -23.95 -5.54 -12.24
CA GLN A 22 -23.82 -5.85 -10.84
C GLN A 22 -22.48 -5.25 -10.42
N GLN A 23 -22.53 -4.27 -9.56
CA GLN A 23 -21.34 -3.72 -8.93
C GLN A 23 -20.78 -4.90 -8.15
N GLY A 24 -19.66 -5.47 -8.60
CA GLY A 24 -19.12 -6.70 -8.04
C GLY A 24 -19.04 -6.58 -6.52
N ASP A 25 -19.36 -7.64 -5.82
CA ASP A 25 -19.37 -7.65 -4.37
C ASP A 25 -17.93 -7.43 -3.86
N TRP A 26 -17.79 -6.46 -2.97
CA TRP A 26 -16.54 -6.21 -2.29
C TRP A 26 -16.28 -7.34 -1.29
N GLN A 27 -15.11 -7.92 -1.38
CA GLN A 27 -14.65 -8.94 -0.44
C GLN A 27 -13.46 -8.41 0.35
N HIS A 28 -13.42 -8.80 1.61
CA HIS A 28 -12.34 -8.46 2.53
C HIS A 28 -11.71 -9.76 3.04
N LEU A 29 -10.39 -9.86 2.88
CA LEU A 29 -9.57 -10.93 3.41
C LEU A 29 -8.58 -10.31 4.37
N GLU A 30 -8.41 -10.91 5.54
CA GLU A 30 -7.51 -10.41 6.58
C GLU A 30 -6.83 -11.54 7.31
N GLY A 31 -5.70 -11.24 7.93
CA GLY A 31 -4.95 -12.19 8.74
C GLY A 31 -3.70 -11.55 9.34
N VAL A 32 -2.79 -12.39 9.82
CA VAL A 32 -1.52 -11.97 10.40
C VAL A 32 -0.39 -12.69 9.68
N ALA A 33 0.65 -11.98 9.29
CA ALA A 33 1.89 -12.51 8.73
C ALA A 33 3.04 -11.53 8.97
N LEU A 34 4.27 -12.00 9.00
CA LEU A 34 5.47 -11.15 9.20
C LEU A 34 5.36 -10.21 10.41
N ASP A 35 4.81 -10.73 11.53
CA ASP A 35 4.56 -10.03 12.79
C ASP A 35 3.58 -8.83 12.68
N THR A 36 2.74 -8.77 11.65
CA THR A 36 1.77 -7.68 11.46
C THR A 36 0.47 -8.16 10.83
N GLY A 37 -0.58 -7.34 10.89
CA GLY A 37 -1.83 -7.59 10.16
C GLY A 37 -1.69 -7.34 8.67
N TYR A 38 -2.39 -8.14 7.86
CA TYR A 38 -2.64 -7.83 6.45
C TYR A 38 -4.12 -7.69 6.16
N HIS A 39 -4.44 -6.82 5.22
CA HIS A 39 -5.79 -6.56 4.74
C HIS A 39 -5.81 -6.52 3.22
N ILE A 40 -6.69 -7.32 2.62
CA ILE A 40 -6.91 -7.34 1.18
C ILE A 40 -8.36 -6.98 0.93
N THR A 41 -8.59 -5.91 0.19
CA THR A 41 -9.90 -5.53 -0.31
C THR A 41 -9.91 -5.79 -1.81
N LEU A 42 -10.83 -6.63 -2.28
CA LEU A 42 -10.94 -6.95 -3.70
C LEU A 42 -12.38 -6.83 -4.19
N ASN A 43 -12.52 -6.55 -5.48
CA ASN A 43 -13.79 -6.55 -6.17
C ASN A 43 -13.81 -7.73 -7.14
N GLY A 44 -14.65 -8.72 -6.85
CA GLY A 44 -14.76 -9.93 -7.64
C GLY A 44 -15.90 -10.79 -7.14
N ASP A 45 -16.57 -11.47 -8.05
CA ASP A 45 -17.60 -12.46 -7.73
C ASP A 45 -16.92 -13.84 -7.60
N LEU A 46 -16.18 -14.00 -6.49
CA LEU A 46 -15.53 -15.28 -6.17
C LEU A 46 -16.54 -16.23 -5.52
N GLN A 47 -16.70 -17.39 -6.10
CA GLN A 47 -17.45 -18.47 -5.47
C GLN A 47 -16.69 -19.01 -4.24
N ALA A 48 -17.38 -19.66 -3.32
CA ALA A 48 -16.78 -20.14 -2.07
C ALA A 48 -15.51 -20.98 -2.32
N ALA A 49 -15.55 -21.90 -3.29
CA ALA A 49 -14.40 -22.73 -3.62
C ALA A 49 -13.21 -21.93 -4.20
N GLU A 50 -13.47 -20.92 -5.02
CA GLU A 50 -12.42 -20.04 -5.57
C GLU A 50 -11.81 -19.18 -4.48
N ARG A 51 -12.63 -18.67 -3.56
CA ARG A 51 -12.17 -17.93 -2.38
C ARG A 51 -11.29 -18.79 -1.48
N ASP A 52 -11.67 -20.04 -1.23
CA ASP A 52 -10.88 -20.98 -0.43
C ASP A 52 -9.52 -21.27 -1.09
N LEU A 53 -9.49 -21.44 -2.41
CA LEU A 53 -8.24 -21.60 -3.17
C LEU A 53 -7.38 -20.35 -3.13
N LEU A 54 -7.96 -19.17 -3.29
CA LEU A 54 -7.24 -17.89 -3.17
C LEU A 54 -6.65 -17.74 -1.76
N MET A 55 -7.43 -18.00 -0.73
CA MET A 55 -6.95 -17.94 0.66
C MET A 55 -5.79 -18.91 0.90
N ALA A 56 -5.88 -20.15 0.37
CA ALA A 56 -4.79 -21.11 0.48
C ALA A 56 -3.52 -20.64 -0.25
N ALA A 57 -3.67 -20.02 -1.43
CA ALA A 57 -2.54 -19.45 -2.18
C ALA A 57 -1.88 -18.29 -1.43
N ILE A 58 -2.68 -17.35 -0.88
CA ILE A 58 -2.21 -16.24 -0.05
C ILE A 58 -1.44 -16.76 1.17
N GLN A 59 -2.01 -17.72 1.90
CA GLN A 59 -1.38 -18.30 3.09
C GLN A 59 -0.09 -19.06 2.74
N GLY A 60 -0.08 -19.79 1.63
CA GLY A 60 1.12 -20.49 1.14
C GLY A 60 2.25 -19.53 0.80
N GLU A 61 1.95 -18.41 0.12
CA GLU A 61 2.94 -17.39 -0.23
C GLU A 61 3.49 -16.69 1.02
N LEU A 62 2.63 -16.32 1.97
CA LEU A 62 3.04 -15.68 3.22
C LEU A 62 3.90 -16.62 4.07
N ALA A 63 3.55 -17.91 4.20
CA ALA A 63 4.35 -18.90 4.93
C ALA A 63 5.74 -19.10 4.30
N SER A 64 5.84 -19.08 2.96
CA SER A 64 7.12 -19.11 2.26
C SER A 64 7.99 -17.91 2.60
N LEU A 65 7.40 -16.71 2.58
CA LEU A 65 8.10 -15.47 2.93
C LEU A 65 8.54 -15.43 4.40
N GLU A 66 7.73 -15.91 5.32
CA GLU A 66 8.08 -16.04 6.74
C GLU A 66 9.30 -16.96 6.93
N THR A 67 9.33 -18.10 6.24
CA THR A 67 10.47 -19.03 6.29
C THR A 67 11.75 -18.39 5.74
N GLU A 68 11.65 -17.67 4.60
CA GLU A 68 12.78 -16.91 4.04
C GLU A 68 13.28 -15.83 5.02
N SER A 69 12.35 -15.09 5.64
CA SER A 69 12.61 -14.04 6.61
C SER A 69 13.33 -14.57 7.86
N GLU A 70 12.81 -15.64 8.45
CA GLU A 70 13.44 -16.30 9.61
C GLU A 70 14.85 -16.77 9.29
N THR A 71 15.08 -17.32 8.10
CA THR A 71 16.40 -17.76 7.64
C THR A 71 17.36 -16.57 7.56
N LEU A 72 16.94 -15.46 6.93
CA LEU A 72 17.77 -14.25 6.82
C LEU A 72 18.08 -13.63 8.18
N ARG A 73 17.09 -13.53 9.05
CA ARG A 73 17.28 -13.04 10.43
C ARG A 73 18.23 -13.94 11.21
N GLY A 74 18.07 -15.26 11.08
CA GLY A 74 18.95 -16.23 11.72
C GLY A 74 20.39 -16.09 11.25
N LEU A 75 20.65 -15.95 9.95
CA LEU A 75 21.99 -15.71 9.39
C LEU A 75 22.59 -14.39 9.88
N LEU A 76 21.79 -13.32 9.88
CA LEU A 76 22.21 -12.01 10.37
C LEU A 76 22.64 -12.08 11.84
N LEU A 77 21.81 -12.69 12.68
CA LEU A 77 22.07 -12.81 14.12
C LEU A 77 23.25 -13.73 14.41
N ALA A 78 23.41 -14.84 13.68
CA ALA A 78 24.54 -15.76 13.84
C ALA A 78 25.88 -15.12 13.46
N GLY A 79 25.89 -14.25 12.45
CA GLY A 79 27.08 -13.51 12.01
C GLY A 79 27.42 -12.28 12.86
N TRP A 80 26.53 -11.87 13.76
CA TRP A 80 26.68 -10.64 14.52
C TRP A 80 27.50 -10.86 15.82
N PRO A 81 28.53 -10.08 16.06
CA PRO A 81 29.32 -10.20 17.31
C PRO A 81 28.57 -9.56 18.49
N THR A 82 27.59 -10.27 19.04
CA THR A 82 26.55 -9.82 19.98
C THR A 82 27.03 -9.33 21.35
N ARG A 83 28.31 -9.15 21.58
CA ARG A 83 28.85 -8.80 22.90
C ARG A 83 29.08 -7.32 23.15
N ASP A 84 28.91 -6.49 22.13
CA ASP A 84 29.10 -5.04 22.25
C ASP A 84 27.72 -4.32 22.31
N ALA A 85 27.37 -3.84 23.52
CA ALA A 85 26.14 -3.09 23.74
C ALA A 85 26.04 -1.82 22.85
N ALA A 86 27.16 -1.25 22.42
CA ALA A 86 27.18 -0.09 21.54
C ALA A 86 26.66 -0.40 20.12
N GLN A 87 26.64 -1.65 19.71
CA GLN A 87 26.16 -2.08 18.38
C GLN A 87 24.67 -2.46 18.35
N LEU A 88 24.02 -2.60 19.51
CA LEU A 88 22.62 -2.98 19.60
C LEU A 88 21.66 -2.02 18.86
N PRO A 89 21.82 -0.69 18.94
CA PRO A 89 20.97 0.22 18.18
C PRO A 89 21.09 0.05 16.67
N PHE A 90 22.31 -0.20 16.16
CA PHE A 90 22.53 -0.46 14.75
C PHE A 90 21.89 -1.77 14.29
N LEU A 91 22.02 -2.85 15.08
CA LEU A 91 21.37 -4.12 14.81
C LEU A 91 19.84 -3.97 14.79
N ALA A 92 19.28 -3.24 15.76
CA ALA A 92 17.84 -2.97 15.79
C ALA A 92 17.37 -2.23 14.53
N SER A 93 18.10 -1.19 14.09
CA SER A 93 17.79 -0.45 12.85
C SER A 93 17.89 -1.35 11.60
N LEU A 94 18.86 -2.25 11.57
CA LEU A 94 19.01 -3.19 10.46
C LEU A 94 17.87 -4.22 10.42
N LEU A 95 17.45 -4.74 11.56
CA LEU A 95 16.31 -5.65 11.66
C LEU A 95 14.99 -4.95 11.25
N GLU A 96 14.83 -3.69 11.62
CA GLU A 96 13.67 -2.90 11.21
C GLU A 96 13.67 -2.62 9.70
N ALA A 97 14.82 -2.31 9.13
CA ALA A 97 14.97 -2.14 7.68
C ALA A 97 14.67 -3.45 6.92
N LEU A 98 15.11 -4.60 7.47
CA LEU A 98 14.81 -5.91 6.90
C LEU A 98 13.30 -6.18 6.95
N ARG A 99 12.65 -5.96 8.10
CA ARG A 99 11.19 -6.11 8.25
C ARG A 99 10.43 -5.28 7.22
N GLY A 100 10.80 -4.02 7.05
CA GLY A 100 10.17 -3.16 6.05
C GLY A 100 10.30 -3.68 4.62
N ALA A 101 11.48 -4.22 4.26
CA ALA A 101 11.70 -4.84 2.94
C ALA A 101 10.86 -6.10 2.74
N GLU A 102 10.74 -6.93 3.78
CA GLU A 102 9.92 -8.15 3.78
C GLU A 102 8.43 -7.83 3.58
N GLN A 103 7.93 -6.81 4.27
CA GLN A 103 6.56 -6.32 4.11
C GLN A 103 6.29 -5.82 2.68
N ALA A 104 7.21 -5.02 2.12
CA ALA A 104 7.06 -4.51 0.76
C ALA A 104 7.05 -5.64 -0.28
N ARG A 105 7.96 -6.61 -0.13
CA ARG A 105 8.01 -7.80 -0.97
C ARG A 105 6.74 -8.65 -0.85
N ALA A 106 6.21 -8.82 0.38
CA ALA A 106 4.99 -9.57 0.61
C ALA A 106 3.80 -8.93 -0.10
N VAL A 107 3.66 -7.62 -0.02
CA VAL A 107 2.58 -6.88 -0.70
C VAL A 107 2.66 -7.06 -2.23
N ASP A 108 3.85 -6.96 -2.83
CA ASP A 108 4.02 -7.19 -4.27
C ASP A 108 3.73 -8.66 -4.67
N ARG A 109 4.12 -9.64 -3.83
CA ARG A 109 3.82 -11.06 -4.03
C ARG A 109 2.33 -11.35 -3.93
N LEU A 110 1.64 -10.80 -2.94
CA LEU A 110 0.20 -10.93 -2.80
C LEU A 110 -0.55 -10.30 -3.98
N ASP A 111 -0.09 -9.15 -4.48
CA ASP A 111 -0.64 -8.54 -5.69
C ASP A 111 -0.48 -9.47 -6.91
N ALA A 112 0.67 -10.15 -7.04
CA ALA A 112 0.88 -11.14 -8.10
C ALA A 112 -0.06 -12.34 -7.98
N VAL A 113 -0.26 -12.88 -6.77
CA VAL A 113 -1.23 -13.97 -6.51
C VAL A 113 -2.63 -13.53 -6.93
N LEU A 114 -3.07 -12.31 -6.58
CA LEU A 114 -4.38 -11.80 -6.99
C LEU A 114 -4.51 -11.71 -8.52
N ALA A 115 -3.43 -11.33 -9.21
CA ALA A 115 -3.39 -11.31 -10.68
C ALA A 115 -3.56 -12.71 -11.30
N GLU A 116 -2.91 -13.73 -10.73
CA GLU A 116 -3.02 -15.13 -11.18
C GLU A 116 -4.46 -15.66 -11.05
N PHE A 117 -5.20 -15.18 -10.05
CA PHE A 117 -6.62 -15.47 -9.87
C PHE A 117 -7.55 -14.59 -10.72
N GLY A 118 -7.01 -13.75 -11.61
CA GLY A 118 -7.79 -12.89 -12.50
C GLY A 118 -8.49 -11.72 -11.79
N ILE A 119 -7.97 -11.30 -10.62
CA ILE A 119 -8.52 -10.19 -9.86
C ILE A 119 -7.90 -8.89 -10.36
N ASP A 120 -8.68 -8.09 -11.10
CA ASP A 120 -8.21 -6.84 -11.71
C ASP A 120 -8.37 -5.62 -10.80
N HIS A 121 -9.10 -5.74 -9.69
CA HIS A 121 -9.39 -4.64 -8.79
C HIS A 121 -9.19 -5.07 -7.35
N ALA A 122 -8.07 -4.65 -6.76
CA ALA A 122 -7.72 -4.98 -5.40
C ALA A 122 -6.85 -3.90 -4.74
N MET A 123 -6.87 -3.90 -3.42
CA MET A 123 -5.92 -3.19 -2.58
C MET A 123 -5.38 -4.17 -1.55
N VAL A 124 -4.07 -4.25 -1.47
CA VAL A 124 -3.33 -5.06 -0.48
C VAL A 124 -2.63 -4.12 0.47
N GLU A 125 -2.80 -4.34 1.76
CA GLU A 125 -2.10 -3.63 2.83
C GLU A 125 -1.44 -4.64 3.78
N LEU A 126 -0.19 -4.38 4.16
CA LEU A 126 0.54 -5.14 5.16
C LEU A 126 1.58 -4.25 5.84
N GLY A 127 1.44 -4.03 7.15
CA GLY A 127 2.39 -3.25 7.94
C GLY A 127 2.60 -1.81 7.46
N GLY A 128 1.56 -1.14 6.96
CA GLY A 128 1.62 0.23 6.45
C GLY A 128 2.16 0.35 5.02
N VAL A 129 2.43 -0.78 4.37
CA VAL A 129 2.73 -0.85 2.94
C VAL A 129 1.44 -1.14 2.19
N VAL A 130 1.13 -0.35 1.18
CA VAL A 130 -0.10 -0.50 0.40
C VAL A 130 0.24 -0.66 -1.08
N ARG A 131 -0.44 -1.58 -1.76
CA ARG A 131 -0.45 -1.70 -3.21
C ARG A 131 -1.87 -1.71 -3.73
N THR A 132 -2.08 -1.01 -4.83
CA THR A 132 -3.38 -0.94 -5.50
C THR A 132 -3.27 -1.53 -6.89
N ARG A 133 -4.30 -2.29 -7.27
CA ARG A 133 -4.54 -2.83 -8.60
C ARG A 133 -5.87 -2.28 -9.11
N GLY A 134 -5.90 -1.77 -10.34
CA GLY A 134 -7.10 -1.24 -10.97
C GLY A 134 -7.76 -0.13 -10.15
N GLN A 135 -9.06 -0.24 -9.91
CA GLN A 135 -9.88 0.83 -9.35
C GLN A 135 -10.81 0.34 -8.24
N ALA A 136 -11.15 1.21 -7.29
CA ALA A 136 -12.23 1.03 -6.33
C ALA A 136 -13.58 1.32 -7.02
N GLY A 137 -14.13 0.32 -7.71
CA GLY A 137 -15.31 0.48 -8.55
C GLY A 137 -15.01 1.32 -9.81
N ARG A 138 -15.45 2.57 -9.86
CA ARG A 138 -15.22 3.49 -11.00
C ARG A 138 -14.19 4.59 -10.70
N ARG A 139 -13.56 4.56 -9.53
CA ARG A 139 -12.67 5.63 -9.06
C ARG A 139 -11.32 5.04 -8.67
N PRO A 140 -10.24 5.80 -8.68
CA PRO A 140 -8.99 5.41 -8.06
C PRO A 140 -9.20 5.03 -6.58
N TRP A 141 -8.35 4.18 -6.06
CA TRP A 141 -8.30 3.87 -4.64
C TRP A 141 -7.96 5.12 -3.85
N ARG A 142 -8.66 5.33 -2.74
CA ARG A 142 -8.49 6.49 -1.87
C ARG A 142 -7.80 6.06 -0.60
N LEU A 143 -6.59 6.56 -0.40
CA LEU A 143 -5.75 6.23 0.75
C LEU A 143 -5.54 7.46 1.63
N ALA A 144 -5.59 7.27 2.94
CA ALA A 144 -5.08 8.30 3.84
C ALA A 144 -3.54 8.27 3.78
N LEU A 145 -2.92 9.42 3.61
CA LEU A 145 -1.50 9.54 3.92
C LEU A 145 -1.37 9.40 5.42
N ASP A 146 -0.60 8.39 5.84
CA ASP A 146 -0.44 8.11 7.26
C ASP A 146 0.06 9.37 7.98
N ARG A 147 -0.57 9.63 9.11
CA ARG A 147 -0.19 10.75 9.97
C ARG A 147 0.78 10.16 10.96
N SER A 148 2.02 10.49 10.82
CA SER A 148 3.07 10.20 11.80
C SER A 148 2.80 10.84 13.19
N GLY A 149 1.56 11.23 13.51
CA GLY A 149 1.21 11.92 14.75
C GLY A 149 1.87 13.29 14.93
N LEU A 150 2.66 13.69 13.94
CA LEU A 150 3.51 14.89 13.97
C LEU A 150 2.84 16.11 13.34
N ASP A 151 1.67 15.92 12.73
CA ASP A 151 0.97 16.98 12.02
C ASP A 151 -0.48 17.09 12.49
N ASP A 152 -0.87 18.27 12.97
CA ASP A 152 -2.24 18.61 13.37
C ASP A 152 -3.16 18.85 12.15
N ALA A 153 -2.60 19.04 10.95
CA ALA A 153 -3.37 19.29 9.74
C ALA A 153 -3.75 17.96 9.03
N PRO A 154 -5.01 17.81 8.56
CA PRO A 154 -5.40 16.64 7.79
C PRO A 154 -4.68 16.62 6.45
N ALA A 155 -3.77 15.67 6.26
CA ALA A 155 -3.20 15.43 4.93
C ALA A 155 -4.32 15.07 3.95
N PRO A 156 -4.34 15.66 2.74
CA PRO A 156 -5.32 15.31 1.74
C PRO A 156 -5.19 13.81 1.38
N PRO A 157 -6.32 13.10 1.17
CA PRO A 157 -6.25 11.72 0.72
C PRO A 157 -5.53 11.59 -0.61
N LEU A 158 -4.84 10.47 -0.77
CA LEU A 158 -4.14 10.11 -1.99
C LEU A 158 -5.03 9.23 -2.88
N ARG A 159 -5.06 9.50 -4.17
CA ARG A 159 -5.77 8.69 -5.17
C ARG A 159 -4.77 7.86 -5.94
N LEU A 160 -4.80 6.54 -5.74
CA LEU A 160 -3.89 5.61 -6.39
C LEU A 160 -4.63 4.66 -7.36
N ARG A 161 -3.89 4.27 -8.38
CA ARG A 161 -4.27 3.25 -9.33
C ARG A 161 -3.01 2.55 -9.83
N ASP A 162 -2.98 1.22 -9.75
CA ASP A 162 -1.87 0.39 -10.23
C ASP A 162 -0.50 0.86 -9.69
N ALA A 163 -0.47 1.25 -8.41
CA ALA A 163 0.71 1.80 -7.76
C ALA A 163 0.79 1.37 -6.30
N ALA A 164 1.97 1.51 -5.72
CA ALA A 164 2.23 1.26 -4.31
C ALA A 164 2.53 2.55 -3.56
N LEU A 165 2.14 2.58 -2.28
CA LEU A 165 2.49 3.62 -1.31
C LEU A 165 3.22 2.98 -0.14
N VAL A 166 4.36 3.51 0.20
CA VAL A 166 5.11 3.15 1.41
C VAL A 166 5.43 4.41 2.20
N THR A 167 5.12 4.37 3.49
CA THR A 167 5.57 5.38 4.44
C THR A 167 6.59 4.75 5.39
N ARG A 168 7.71 5.42 5.58
CA ARG A 168 8.75 5.04 6.56
C ARG A 168 9.05 6.23 7.44
N GLU A 169 9.22 5.93 8.72
CA GLU A 169 9.54 6.92 9.75
C GLU A 169 10.94 6.68 10.30
N GLN A 170 11.59 7.74 10.72
CA GLN A 170 12.87 7.59 11.41
C GLN A 170 12.59 7.23 12.88
N PRO A 171 13.14 6.12 13.39
CA PRO A 171 12.96 5.75 14.78
C PRO A 171 13.50 6.83 15.74
N GLY A 172 12.81 7.03 16.86
CA GLY A 172 13.23 7.90 17.95
C GLY A 172 12.45 9.22 18.04
N ASP A 173 12.68 9.94 19.11
CA ASP A 173 12.04 11.23 19.37
C ASP A 173 12.43 12.26 18.30
N ALA A 174 11.51 13.19 18.01
CA ALA A 174 11.73 14.30 17.09
C ALA A 174 12.72 15.31 17.72
N VAL A 175 13.95 14.89 17.95
CA VAL A 175 15.04 15.70 18.52
C VAL A 175 15.87 16.28 17.38
N MET A 176 16.12 17.58 17.45
CA MET A 176 17.00 18.26 16.49
C MET A 176 18.43 17.68 16.55
N PRO A 177 19.08 17.51 15.38
CA PRO A 177 20.49 17.16 15.35
C PRO A 177 21.34 18.20 16.06
N ASP A 178 22.41 17.76 16.69
CA ASP A 178 23.42 18.68 17.24
C ASP A 178 23.94 19.58 16.13
N GLY A 179 23.83 20.92 16.34
CA GLY A 179 24.23 21.91 15.34
C GLY A 179 23.10 22.55 14.52
N GLY A 180 21.81 22.21 14.79
CA GLY A 180 20.65 22.93 14.23
C GLY A 180 20.35 22.61 12.77
N GLY A 181 20.76 21.43 12.29
CA GLY A 181 20.47 20.97 10.92
C GLY A 181 19.01 20.51 10.72
N GLU A 182 18.67 20.20 9.47
CA GLU A 182 17.36 19.61 9.14
C GLU A 182 17.40 18.09 9.38
N ARG A 183 16.28 17.50 9.86
CA ARG A 183 16.13 16.06 10.06
C ARG A 183 14.87 15.57 9.35
N LEU A 184 15.00 14.54 8.56
CA LEU A 184 13.88 13.85 7.94
C LEU A 184 13.21 12.93 8.98
N LEU A 185 11.95 13.19 9.30
CA LEU A 185 11.18 12.40 10.27
C LEU A 185 10.43 11.25 9.61
N ALA A 186 9.82 11.53 8.47
CA ALA A 186 9.06 10.55 7.71
C ALA A 186 9.16 10.81 6.22
N VAL A 187 9.05 9.72 5.45
CA VAL A 187 9.00 9.74 3.98
C VAL A 187 7.86 8.86 3.52
N SER A 188 6.98 9.41 2.69
CA SER A 188 6.02 8.62 1.92
C SER A 188 6.45 8.63 0.46
N VAL A 189 6.46 7.46 -0.17
CA VAL A 189 6.86 7.30 -1.59
C VAL A 189 5.76 6.54 -2.33
N VAL A 190 5.38 7.04 -3.50
CA VAL A 190 4.56 6.31 -4.47
C VAL A 190 5.44 5.83 -5.61
N ALA A 191 5.32 4.54 -5.95
CA ALA A 191 6.06 3.91 -7.04
C ALA A 191 5.22 2.79 -7.68
N ASP A 192 5.74 2.21 -8.76
CA ASP A 192 5.06 1.11 -9.47
C ASP A 192 4.99 -0.17 -8.63
N THR A 193 5.95 -0.41 -7.73
CA THR A 193 5.98 -1.56 -6.82
C THR A 193 6.26 -1.13 -5.39
N ALA A 194 5.83 -1.94 -4.43
CA ALA A 194 6.07 -1.69 -3.01
C ALA A 194 7.57 -1.78 -2.68
N GLU A 195 8.29 -2.73 -3.29
CA GLU A 195 9.75 -2.84 -3.11
C GLU A 195 10.50 -1.60 -3.60
N GLN A 196 10.09 -1.00 -4.73
CA GLN A 196 10.69 0.24 -5.23
C GLN A 196 10.42 1.41 -4.28
N ALA A 197 9.16 1.55 -3.84
CA ALA A 197 8.76 2.60 -2.92
C ALA A 197 9.51 2.50 -1.58
N ASP A 198 9.61 1.30 -1.01
CA ASP A 198 10.30 1.05 0.25
C ASP A 198 11.80 1.32 0.16
N ARG A 199 12.46 0.82 -0.90
CA ARG A 199 13.87 1.10 -1.13
C ARG A 199 14.12 2.61 -1.19
N ARG A 200 13.31 3.34 -1.98
CA ARG A 200 13.48 4.79 -2.11
C ARG A 200 13.23 5.53 -0.81
N ALA A 201 12.22 5.14 -0.05
CA ALA A 201 11.94 5.74 1.26
C ALA A 201 13.12 5.58 2.22
N ARG A 202 13.72 4.39 2.28
CA ARG A 202 14.89 4.13 3.12
C ARG A 202 16.14 4.89 2.66
N GLU A 203 16.40 4.94 1.35
CA GLU A 203 17.50 5.75 0.81
C GLU A 203 17.39 7.21 1.24
N LEU A 204 16.20 7.80 1.17
CA LEU A 204 15.95 9.17 1.60
C LEU A 204 16.11 9.36 3.11
N LEU A 205 15.61 8.43 3.93
CA LEU A 205 15.78 8.49 5.38
C LEU A 205 17.27 8.45 5.79
N LEU A 206 18.09 7.69 5.07
CA LEU A 206 19.53 7.59 5.31
C LEU A 206 20.29 8.83 4.82
N ALA A 207 19.95 9.34 3.64
CA ALA A 207 20.66 10.43 2.99
C ALA A 207 20.22 11.83 3.46
N GLY A 208 19.04 11.92 4.08
CA GLY A 208 18.44 13.17 4.55
C GLY A 208 17.66 13.94 3.48
N PRO A 209 17.00 15.05 3.87
CA PRO A 209 16.05 15.77 3.01
C PRO A 209 16.72 16.42 1.77
N SER A 210 17.99 16.78 1.84
CA SER A 210 18.72 17.38 0.72
C SER A 210 18.98 16.43 -0.45
N ALA A 211 18.87 15.10 -0.24
CA ALA A 211 19.00 14.11 -1.29
C ALA A 211 17.68 13.81 -2.03
N ALA A 212 16.60 14.49 -1.64
CA ALA A 212 15.30 14.29 -2.25
C ALA A 212 15.21 14.97 -3.61
N ASP A 213 14.81 14.18 -4.60
CA ASP A 213 14.39 14.70 -5.90
C ASP A 213 12.90 15.04 -5.81
N MET A 214 12.60 16.32 -5.75
CA MET A 214 11.24 16.86 -5.61
C MET A 214 10.41 16.75 -6.90
N GLU A 215 10.93 16.21 -7.98
CA GLU A 215 10.15 15.84 -9.16
C GLU A 215 9.44 14.49 -8.98
N GLN A 216 9.87 13.67 -8.02
CA GLN A 216 9.28 12.36 -7.73
C GLN A 216 7.96 12.45 -6.94
N ALA A 217 7.22 11.34 -6.91
CA ALA A 217 5.98 11.22 -6.14
C ALA A 217 6.29 10.89 -4.66
N ILE A 218 6.79 11.89 -3.93
CA ILE A 218 7.23 11.78 -2.54
C ILE A 218 6.57 12.84 -1.65
N ARG A 219 6.38 12.48 -0.37
CA ARG A 219 6.07 13.42 0.72
C ARG A 219 7.17 13.32 1.75
N LEU A 220 7.71 14.44 2.18
CA LEU A 220 8.71 14.54 3.22
C LEU A 220 8.13 15.24 4.44
N VAL A 221 8.39 14.73 5.62
CA VAL A 221 8.15 15.39 6.90
C VAL A 221 9.49 15.73 7.50
N VAL A 222 9.83 17.02 7.51
CA VAL A 222 11.16 17.53 7.88
C VAL A 222 11.06 18.33 9.16
N LEU A 223 11.86 17.96 10.16
CA LEU A 223 12.06 18.77 11.35
C LEU A 223 13.10 19.85 11.04
N ARG A 224 12.73 21.11 11.28
CA ARG A 224 13.57 22.31 11.12
C ARG A 224 13.65 23.07 12.44
N PRO A 225 14.59 24.00 12.61
CA PRO A 225 14.66 24.85 13.81
C PRO A 225 13.36 25.62 14.10
N GLN A 226 12.56 25.91 13.06
CA GLN A 226 11.30 26.66 13.16
C GLN A 226 10.07 25.74 13.39
N GLY A 227 10.23 24.41 13.36
CA GLY A 227 9.15 23.44 13.49
C GLY A 227 9.14 22.39 12.37
N ILE A 228 8.01 21.72 12.23
CA ILE A 228 7.82 20.66 11.21
C ILE A 228 7.40 21.32 9.90
N ASP A 229 8.08 20.96 8.82
CA ASP A 229 7.79 21.34 7.44
C ASP A 229 7.39 20.11 6.63
N ILE A 230 6.29 20.21 5.86
CA ILE A 230 5.80 19.14 5.02
C ILE A 230 5.95 19.54 3.55
N GLN A 231 6.69 18.74 2.81
CA GLN A 231 6.99 18.97 1.41
C GLN A 231 6.37 17.87 0.55
N TYR A 232 5.82 18.26 -0.59
CA TYR A 232 5.25 17.36 -1.58
C TYR A 232 6.03 17.49 -2.89
N GLY A 233 6.47 16.35 -3.42
CA GLY A 233 7.08 16.32 -4.74
C GLY A 233 6.03 16.56 -5.83
N THR A 234 6.46 17.16 -6.93
CA THR A 234 5.56 17.60 -8.00
C THR A 234 4.79 16.46 -8.66
N ALA A 235 5.36 15.25 -8.73
CA ALA A 235 4.64 14.07 -9.23
C ALA A 235 3.61 13.52 -8.22
N LEU A 236 3.68 13.89 -6.93
CA LEU A 236 2.68 13.49 -5.94
C LEU A 236 1.45 14.39 -5.96
N GLU A 237 1.62 15.68 -6.25
CA GLU A 237 0.53 16.68 -6.19
C GLU A 237 -0.72 16.30 -7.02
N PRO A 238 -0.61 15.77 -8.26
CA PRO A 238 -1.77 15.36 -9.05
C PRO A 238 -2.54 14.18 -8.44
N LEU A 239 -1.90 13.42 -7.56
CA LEU A 239 -2.50 12.26 -6.89
C LEU A 239 -3.26 12.67 -5.63
N LEU A 240 -3.03 13.88 -5.09
CA LEU A 240 -3.73 14.38 -3.92
C LEU A 240 -5.17 14.78 -4.27
N GLU A 241 -6.12 14.43 -3.39
CA GLU A 241 -7.51 14.85 -3.52
C GLU A 241 -7.63 16.31 -3.04
N ARG A 242 -8.07 17.19 -3.94
CA ARG A 242 -8.31 18.61 -3.64
C ARG A 242 -9.72 18.84 -3.14
#